data_e94b55983810454c7dd69b6336498e0e
#
_entry.id   e94b55983810454c7dd69b6336498e0e
#
_cell.length_a   1.000
_cell.length_b   1.000
_cell.length_c   1.000
_cell.angle_alpha   90.00
_cell.angle_beta   90.00
_cell.angle_gamma   90.00
#
_symmetry.space_group_name_H-M   'P 1'
#
loop_
_entity.id
_entity.type
_entity.pdbx_description
1 polymer ?
#
loop_
_entity_poly.entity_id
_entity_poly.type
_entity_poly.pdbx_seq_one_letter_code
_entity_poly.pdbx_strand_id
1 'polypeptide(L)'
;SEVPLLSRTTVVGIGNRLKESVFGQDKVVDVIENRLVINTVGLQLNEDKPAGCFLFAGPSGVGKTELCVQLSKQLDVPILVVNMGEHGLEQDVTKLIGVASGYVGYANGGLLTNFVLENPRCIIVFDELEKAHTSINKILLSILDKGVCRDNKNREVFFDQTLFVATTNLGASIEYETHL
;
A
#
# COMPACT_ATOMS: atom_id res chain seq x y z
N SER A 1 -20.82 -5.92 -12.64
CA SER A 1 -19.42 -6.09 -13.04
C SER A 1 -18.61 -4.97 -12.39
N GLU A 2 -17.76 -5.32 -11.46
CA GLU A 2 -16.88 -4.34 -10.80
C GLU A 2 -15.89 -3.78 -11.83
N VAL A 3 -15.83 -2.45 -11.92
CA VAL A 3 -14.84 -1.78 -12.74
C VAL A 3 -13.46 -2.03 -12.10
N PRO A 4 -12.43 -2.50 -12.83
CA PRO A 4 -11.10 -2.69 -12.27
C PRO A 4 -10.58 -1.41 -11.62
N LEU A 5 -9.78 -1.54 -10.55
CA LEU A 5 -9.10 -0.40 -9.88
C LEU A 5 -8.43 0.52 -10.91
N LEU A 6 -7.85 -0.10 -11.92
CA LEU A 6 -7.06 0.54 -12.96
C LEU A 6 -7.76 0.31 -14.30
N SER A 7 -8.66 1.20 -14.67
CA SER A 7 -9.13 1.24 -16.05
C SER A 7 -8.03 1.85 -16.93
N ARG A 8 -7.90 1.37 -18.16
CA ARG A 8 -6.93 1.90 -19.12
C ARG A 8 -7.07 3.42 -19.29
N THR A 9 -8.29 3.91 -19.28
CA THR A 9 -8.57 5.35 -19.41
C THR A 9 -8.10 6.16 -18.21
N THR A 10 -8.15 5.57 -17.00
CA THR A 10 -7.68 6.21 -15.76
C THR A 10 -6.17 6.29 -15.71
N VAL A 11 -5.48 5.26 -16.20
CA VAL A 11 -4.01 5.13 -16.09
C VAL A 11 -3.25 5.92 -17.15
N VAL A 12 -3.79 6.00 -18.37
CA VAL A 12 -3.11 6.73 -19.45
C VAL A 12 -2.96 8.21 -19.09
N GLY A 13 -1.72 8.69 -19.11
CA GLY A 13 -1.36 10.08 -18.80
C GLY A 13 -1.34 10.41 -17.30
N ILE A 14 -1.51 9.42 -16.41
CA ILE A 14 -1.43 9.65 -14.96
C ILE A 14 -0.05 10.17 -14.55
N GLY A 15 1.02 9.70 -15.18
CA GLY A 15 2.39 10.15 -14.91
C GLY A 15 2.55 11.65 -15.09
N ASN A 16 2.07 12.22 -16.18
CA ASN A 16 2.15 13.65 -16.42
C ASN A 16 1.35 14.45 -15.38
N ARG A 17 0.13 14.01 -15.06
CA ARG A 17 -0.69 14.64 -14.02
C ARG A 17 -0.04 14.60 -12.64
N LEU A 18 0.62 13.49 -12.29
CA LEU A 18 1.36 13.36 -11.03
C LEU A 18 2.58 14.26 -11.00
N LYS A 19 3.34 14.36 -12.11
CA LYS A 19 4.52 15.26 -12.20
C LYS A 19 4.14 16.73 -12.06
N GLU A 20 2.97 17.11 -12.52
CA GLU A 20 2.42 18.46 -12.30
C GLU A 20 2.08 18.74 -10.84
N SER A 21 1.67 17.71 -10.11
CA SER A 21 1.22 17.81 -8.71
C SER A 21 2.34 17.63 -7.70
N VAL A 22 3.38 16.85 -8.03
CA VAL A 22 4.47 16.48 -7.12
C VAL A 22 5.81 16.78 -7.77
N PHE A 23 6.53 17.74 -7.21
CA PHE A 23 7.80 18.19 -7.72
C PHE A 23 8.96 17.29 -7.27
N GLY A 24 9.88 16.98 -8.20
CA GLY A 24 11.12 16.27 -7.88
C GLY A 24 11.04 14.74 -7.80
N GLN A 25 9.89 14.12 -8.15
CA GLN A 25 9.66 12.66 -8.10
C GLN A 25 9.40 12.03 -9.47
N ASP A 26 9.89 12.62 -10.54
CA ASP A 26 9.57 12.20 -11.91
C ASP A 26 9.90 10.75 -12.21
N LYS A 27 11.06 10.25 -11.76
CA LYS A 27 11.45 8.84 -11.96
C LYS A 27 10.53 7.86 -11.22
N VAL A 28 10.11 8.23 -10.02
CA VAL A 28 9.15 7.44 -9.22
C VAL A 28 7.81 7.36 -9.93
N VAL A 29 7.36 8.50 -10.44
CA VAL A 29 6.11 8.60 -11.19
C VAL A 29 6.13 7.72 -12.44
N ASP A 30 7.23 7.72 -13.20
CA ASP A 30 7.37 6.87 -14.38
C ASP A 30 7.31 5.37 -14.04
N VAL A 31 7.93 4.94 -12.94
CA VAL A 31 7.87 3.54 -12.47
C VAL A 31 6.44 3.16 -12.09
N ILE A 32 5.75 4.02 -11.36
CA ILE A 32 4.35 3.79 -10.97
C ILE A 32 3.46 3.69 -12.21
N GLU A 33 3.56 4.62 -13.14
CA GLU A 33 2.74 4.61 -14.35
C GLU A 33 2.94 3.33 -15.17
N ASN A 34 4.19 2.93 -15.38
CA ASN A 34 4.50 1.70 -16.11
C ASN A 34 3.91 0.46 -15.45
N ARG A 35 3.99 0.38 -14.11
CA ARG A 35 3.41 -0.75 -13.37
C ARG A 35 1.89 -0.77 -13.44
N LEU A 36 1.26 0.38 -13.33
CA LEU A 36 -0.19 0.49 -13.46
C LEU A 36 -0.67 0.12 -14.86
N VAL A 37 0.07 0.51 -15.90
CA VAL A 37 -0.22 0.10 -17.29
C VAL A 37 -0.12 -1.41 -17.44
N ILE A 38 0.93 -2.06 -16.92
CA ILE A 38 1.08 -3.52 -16.98
C ILE A 38 -0.10 -4.22 -16.32
N ASN A 39 -0.51 -3.79 -15.14
CA ASN A 39 -1.66 -4.36 -14.43
C ASN A 39 -2.96 -4.18 -15.20
N THR A 40 -3.14 -3.03 -15.83
CA THR A 40 -4.37 -2.70 -16.59
C THR A 40 -4.54 -3.57 -17.84
N VAL A 41 -3.45 -3.95 -18.50
CA VAL A 41 -3.51 -4.81 -19.70
C VAL A 41 -3.58 -6.30 -19.39
N GLY A 42 -3.61 -6.67 -18.10
CA GLY A 42 -3.78 -8.06 -17.68
C GLY A 42 -2.53 -8.93 -17.87
N LEU A 43 -1.35 -8.33 -17.96
CA LEU A 43 -0.08 -9.04 -18.06
C LEU A 43 0.44 -9.53 -16.70
N GLN A 44 -0.33 -9.39 -15.64
CA GLN A 44 0.04 -9.85 -14.32
C GLN A 44 -0.03 -11.38 -14.25
N LEU A 45 1.08 -12.00 -13.91
CA LEU A 45 1.20 -13.46 -13.84
C LEU A 45 0.52 -14.10 -12.63
N ASN A 46 0.13 -13.30 -11.64
CA ASN A 46 -0.51 -13.76 -10.40
C ASN A 46 -1.68 -12.84 -10.04
N GLU A 47 -2.89 -13.29 -10.33
CA GLU A 47 -4.14 -12.55 -10.08
C GLU A 47 -4.45 -12.39 -8.58
N ASP A 48 -3.91 -13.25 -7.72
CA ASP A 48 -4.19 -13.26 -6.27
C ASP A 48 -3.31 -12.29 -5.49
N LYS A 49 -2.25 -11.73 -6.09
CA LYS A 49 -1.35 -10.78 -5.43
C LYS A 49 -1.91 -9.35 -5.46
N PRO A 50 -1.41 -8.44 -4.58
CA PRO A 50 -1.77 -7.03 -4.63
C PRO A 50 -1.60 -6.41 -6.02
N ALA A 51 -2.40 -5.40 -6.35
CA ALA A 51 -2.35 -4.69 -7.63
C ALA A 51 -0.99 -4.06 -7.93
N GLY A 52 -0.22 -3.75 -6.90
CA GLY A 52 1.16 -3.31 -6.98
C GLY A 52 1.74 -3.12 -5.59
N CYS A 53 3.08 -3.15 -5.53
CA CYS A 53 3.83 -2.86 -4.31
C CYS A 53 5.06 -2.05 -4.69
N PHE A 54 5.25 -0.89 -4.05
CA PHE A 54 6.37 0.01 -4.28
C PHE A 54 7.07 0.35 -2.98
N LEU A 55 8.38 0.34 -3.00
CA LEU A 55 9.21 0.83 -1.92
C LEU A 55 9.91 2.12 -2.38
N PHE A 56 9.68 3.21 -1.66
CA PHE A 56 10.33 4.49 -1.91
C PHE A 56 11.37 4.76 -0.83
N ALA A 57 12.64 4.64 -1.18
CA ALA A 57 13.76 4.90 -0.30
C ALA A 57 14.36 6.29 -0.58
N GLY A 58 14.75 7.00 0.48
CA GLY A 58 15.38 8.30 0.36
C GLY A 58 15.24 9.14 1.62
N PRO A 59 15.89 10.31 1.67
CA PRO A 59 15.83 11.20 2.83
C PRO A 59 14.41 11.71 3.08
N SER A 60 14.10 12.02 4.34
CA SER A 60 12.83 12.64 4.75
C SER A 60 12.59 13.96 4.00
N GLY A 61 11.31 14.28 3.74
CA GLY A 61 10.92 15.57 3.19
C GLY A 61 11.03 15.70 1.68
N VAL A 62 11.26 14.58 0.95
CA VAL A 62 11.29 14.59 -0.53
C VAL A 62 9.92 14.34 -1.17
N GLY A 63 8.84 14.46 -0.43
CA GLY A 63 7.47 14.37 -0.96
C GLY A 63 6.97 12.96 -1.24
N LYS A 64 7.58 11.92 -0.65
CA LYS A 64 7.18 10.52 -0.85
C LYS A 64 5.71 10.26 -0.50
N THR A 65 5.28 10.70 0.67
CA THR A 65 3.89 10.53 1.13
C THR A 65 2.92 11.39 0.33
N GLU A 66 3.31 12.63 0.02
CA GLU A 66 2.50 13.52 -0.82
C GLU A 66 2.24 12.93 -2.21
N LEU A 67 3.24 12.27 -2.81
CA LEU A 67 3.07 11.55 -4.07
C LEU A 67 1.94 10.51 -3.98
N CYS A 68 1.87 9.76 -2.89
CA CYS A 68 0.83 8.76 -2.67
C CYS A 68 -0.56 9.40 -2.53
N VAL A 69 -0.65 10.53 -1.83
CA VAL A 69 -1.89 11.29 -1.69
C VAL A 69 -2.38 11.81 -3.05
N GLN A 70 -1.49 12.33 -3.86
CA GLN A 70 -1.83 12.78 -5.22
C GLN A 70 -2.23 11.61 -6.11
N LEU A 71 -1.57 10.46 -6.01
CA LEU A 71 -1.95 9.24 -6.73
C LEU A 71 -3.37 8.79 -6.35
N SER A 72 -3.72 8.82 -5.07
CA SER A 72 -5.08 8.53 -4.59
C SER A 72 -6.12 9.42 -5.25
N LYS A 73 -5.85 10.72 -5.34
CA LYS A 73 -6.74 11.68 -6.02
C LYS A 73 -6.87 11.40 -7.51
N GLN A 74 -5.76 11.09 -8.19
CA GLN A 74 -5.76 10.80 -9.63
C GLN A 74 -6.48 9.50 -9.98
N LEU A 75 -6.40 8.49 -9.12
CA LEU A 75 -7.09 7.20 -9.30
C LEU A 75 -8.53 7.23 -8.76
N ASP A 76 -8.91 8.27 -8.02
CA ASP A 76 -10.20 8.38 -7.33
C ASP A 76 -10.47 7.17 -6.41
N VAL A 77 -9.50 6.83 -5.59
CA VAL A 77 -9.59 5.73 -4.61
C VAL A 77 -9.20 6.21 -3.22
N PRO A 78 -9.75 5.59 -2.16
CA PRO A 78 -9.37 5.91 -0.79
C PRO A 78 -7.90 5.56 -0.51
N ILE A 79 -7.29 6.30 0.40
CA ILE A 79 -5.93 6.08 0.89
C ILE A 79 -5.91 5.94 2.41
N LEU A 80 -5.15 4.97 2.90
CA LEU A 80 -4.79 4.84 4.30
C LEU A 80 -3.28 5.03 4.44
N VAL A 81 -2.86 5.99 5.24
CA VAL A 81 -1.46 6.20 5.61
C VAL A 81 -1.25 5.68 7.02
N VAL A 82 -0.37 4.69 7.17
CA VAL A 82 -0.02 4.09 8.45
C VAL A 82 1.39 4.50 8.82
N ASN A 83 1.53 5.30 9.90
CA ASN A 83 2.83 5.68 10.42
C ASN A 83 3.44 4.52 11.19
N MET A 84 4.49 3.90 10.67
CA MET A 84 5.15 2.76 11.30
C MET A 84 5.90 3.15 12.58
N GLY A 85 6.19 4.42 12.82
CA GLY A 85 6.73 4.91 14.09
C GLY A 85 5.80 4.64 15.28
N GLU A 86 4.50 4.50 15.04
CA GLU A 86 3.50 4.13 16.05
C GLU A 86 3.34 2.61 16.21
N HIS A 87 4.09 1.82 15.45
CA HIS A 87 4.01 0.35 15.37
C HIS A 87 5.38 -0.30 15.62
N GLY A 88 6.14 0.25 16.56
CA GLY A 88 7.49 -0.21 16.91
C GLY A 88 7.54 -1.38 17.89
N LEU A 89 6.41 -1.81 18.45
CA LEU A 89 6.33 -2.88 19.43
C LEU A 89 5.67 -4.13 18.84
N GLU A 90 6.01 -5.30 19.37
CA GLU A 90 5.46 -6.56 18.91
C GLU A 90 3.93 -6.61 18.98
N GLN A 91 3.34 -6.12 20.06
CA GLN A 91 1.90 -6.07 20.25
C GLN A 91 1.18 -5.11 19.30
N ASP A 92 1.90 -4.17 18.66
CA ASP A 92 1.30 -3.20 17.74
C ASP A 92 0.73 -3.84 16.46
N VAL A 93 1.11 -5.07 16.18
CA VAL A 93 0.49 -5.85 15.11
C VAL A 93 -1.03 -5.96 15.27
N THR A 94 -1.52 -6.00 16.50
CA THR A 94 -2.96 -6.06 16.80
C THR A 94 -3.71 -4.78 16.42
N LYS A 95 -3.01 -3.66 16.32
CA LYS A 95 -3.60 -2.41 15.81
C LYS A 95 -3.99 -2.53 14.33
N LEU A 96 -3.25 -3.33 13.57
CA LEU A 96 -3.46 -3.51 12.12
C LEU A 96 -4.51 -4.59 11.80
N ILE A 97 -4.48 -5.71 12.49
CA ILE A 97 -5.33 -6.88 12.20
C ILE A 97 -6.42 -7.15 13.24
N GLY A 98 -6.39 -6.46 14.37
CA GLY A 98 -7.32 -6.63 15.49
C GLY A 98 -6.75 -7.51 16.61
N VAL A 99 -7.29 -7.33 17.82
CA VAL A 99 -6.94 -8.13 18.99
C VAL A 99 -7.70 -9.47 19.00
N ALA A 100 -7.12 -10.47 19.68
CA ALA A 100 -7.74 -11.80 19.80
C ALA A 100 -9.05 -11.75 20.57
N SER A 101 -9.89 -12.76 20.37
CA SER A 101 -11.13 -12.95 21.12
C SER A 101 -10.86 -12.99 22.63
N GLY A 102 -11.71 -12.31 23.38
CA GLY A 102 -11.59 -12.21 24.83
C GLY A 102 -10.78 -10.99 25.32
N TYR A 103 -10.12 -10.27 24.44
CA TYR A 103 -9.40 -9.04 24.79
C TYR A 103 -10.25 -7.78 24.56
N VAL A 104 -9.98 -6.73 25.35
CA VAL A 104 -10.62 -5.42 25.19
C VAL A 104 -10.30 -4.88 23.78
N GLY A 105 -11.34 -4.40 23.09
CA GLY A 105 -11.19 -3.88 21.73
C GLY A 105 -11.41 -4.92 20.61
N TYR A 106 -11.70 -6.17 20.93
CA TYR A 106 -11.95 -7.21 19.92
C TYR A 106 -13.01 -6.81 18.87
N ALA A 107 -14.07 -6.15 19.29
CA ALA A 107 -15.15 -5.71 18.41
C ALA A 107 -14.71 -4.66 17.39
N ASN A 108 -13.69 -3.87 17.72
CA ASN A 108 -13.23 -2.76 16.87
C ASN A 108 -12.47 -3.22 15.61
N GLY A 109 -11.96 -4.46 15.62
CA GLY A 109 -11.15 -4.98 14.52
C GLY A 109 -9.79 -4.29 14.39
N GLY A 110 -9.15 -4.44 13.23
CA GLY A 110 -7.85 -3.86 12.91
C GLY A 110 -7.96 -2.70 11.93
N LEU A 111 -7.07 -1.74 12.05
CA LEU A 111 -7.01 -0.56 11.19
C LEU A 111 -6.88 -0.93 9.70
N LEU A 112 -5.92 -1.79 9.37
CA LEU A 112 -5.66 -2.22 8.00
C LEU A 112 -6.79 -3.10 7.47
N THR A 113 -7.17 -4.13 8.21
CA THR A 113 -8.16 -5.10 7.77
C THR A 113 -9.55 -4.49 7.61
N ASN A 114 -9.99 -3.64 8.53
CA ASN A 114 -11.26 -2.93 8.39
C ASN A 114 -11.27 -2.00 7.17
N PHE A 115 -10.19 -1.24 6.98
CA PHE A 115 -10.12 -0.30 5.86
C PHE A 115 -10.23 -1.02 4.51
N VAL A 116 -9.53 -2.14 4.33
CA VAL A 116 -9.55 -2.90 3.07
C VAL A 116 -10.87 -3.65 2.90
N LEU A 117 -11.49 -4.15 3.97
CA LEU A 117 -12.83 -4.74 3.89
C LEU A 117 -13.89 -3.74 3.41
N GLU A 118 -13.80 -2.50 3.87
CA GLU A 118 -14.71 -1.42 3.46
C GLU A 118 -14.35 -0.84 2.09
N ASN A 119 -13.07 -0.83 1.75
CA ASN A 119 -12.52 -0.22 0.55
C ASN A 119 -11.53 -1.17 -0.12
N PRO A 120 -11.97 -2.23 -0.81
CA PRO A 120 -11.05 -3.20 -1.45
C PRO A 120 -10.13 -2.55 -2.48
N ARG A 121 -10.63 -1.53 -3.17
CA ARG A 121 -9.90 -0.73 -4.14
C ARG A 121 -9.35 0.51 -3.46
N CYS A 122 -8.11 0.42 -2.99
CA CYS A 122 -7.50 1.48 -2.19
C CYS A 122 -5.99 1.50 -2.33
N ILE A 123 -5.39 2.55 -1.79
CA ILE A 123 -3.95 2.66 -1.60
C ILE A 123 -3.65 2.56 -0.10
N ILE A 124 -2.69 1.73 0.27
CA ILE A 124 -2.16 1.63 1.62
C ILE A 124 -0.71 2.10 1.61
N VAL A 125 -0.40 3.08 2.44
CA VAL A 125 0.96 3.60 2.61
C VAL A 125 1.49 3.22 3.98
N PHE A 126 2.62 2.51 4.01
CA PHE A 126 3.38 2.28 5.23
C PHE A 126 4.52 3.28 5.30
N ASP A 127 4.31 4.35 6.06
CA ASP A 127 5.27 5.44 6.19
C ASP A 127 6.34 5.11 7.24
N GLU A 128 7.60 5.35 6.92
CA GLU A 128 8.74 5.06 7.77
C GLU A 128 8.85 3.57 8.16
N LEU A 129 8.84 2.68 7.15
CA LEU A 129 8.82 1.22 7.34
C LEU A 129 9.94 0.69 8.25
N GLU A 130 11.11 1.33 8.27
CA GLU A 130 12.26 0.98 9.12
C GLU A 130 11.96 1.03 10.61
N LYS A 131 10.93 1.77 11.00
CA LYS A 131 10.51 1.90 12.42
C LYS A 131 9.55 0.80 12.87
N ALA A 132 8.99 0.02 11.94
CA ALA A 132 8.07 -1.06 12.28
C ALA A 132 8.78 -2.21 13.00
N HIS A 133 8.08 -2.83 13.96
CA HIS A 133 8.56 -4.08 14.55
C HIS A 133 8.61 -5.20 13.51
N THR A 134 9.55 -6.15 13.67
CA THR A 134 9.72 -7.26 12.72
C THR A 134 8.48 -8.14 12.58
N SER A 135 7.65 -8.26 13.60
CA SER A 135 6.37 -8.98 13.55
C SER A 135 5.41 -8.38 12.51
N ILE A 136 5.39 -7.06 12.37
CA ILE A 136 4.60 -6.35 11.37
C ILE A 136 5.14 -6.63 9.97
N ASN A 137 6.46 -6.56 9.80
CA ASN A 137 7.09 -6.87 8.51
C ASN A 137 6.78 -8.29 8.03
N LYS A 138 6.74 -9.27 8.92
CA LYS A 138 6.36 -10.67 8.58
C LYS A 138 4.93 -10.76 8.05
N ILE A 139 3.99 -10.04 8.66
CA ILE A 139 2.60 -10.01 8.20
C ILE A 139 2.50 -9.33 6.84
N LEU A 140 3.18 -8.20 6.65
CA LEU A 140 3.20 -7.50 5.37
C LEU A 140 3.77 -8.37 4.25
N LEU A 141 4.88 -9.06 4.48
CA LEU A 141 5.46 -10.00 3.52
C LEU A 141 4.49 -11.13 3.17
N SER A 142 3.77 -11.68 4.16
CA SER A 142 2.75 -12.70 3.92
C SER A 142 1.60 -12.18 3.06
N ILE A 143 1.14 -10.96 3.30
CA ILE A 143 0.09 -10.31 2.49
C ILE A 143 0.59 -10.09 1.05
N LEU A 144 1.81 -9.62 0.88
CA LEU A 144 2.40 -9.38 -0.44
C LEU A 144 2.61 -10.68 -1.24
N ASP A 145 2.92 -11.76 -0.55
CA ASP A 145 3.12 -13.08 -1.17
C ASP A 145 1.81 -13.77 -1.55
N LYS A 146 0.82 -13.74 -0.66
CA LYS A 146 -0.44 -14.49 -0.78
C LYS A 146 -1.63 -13.67 -1.26
N GLY A 147 -1.55 -12.33 -1.17
CA GLY A 147 -2.66 -11.44 -1.51
C GLY A 147 -3.84 -11.48 -0.54
N VAL A 148 -3.72 -12.19 0.57
CA VAL A 148 -4.80 -12.40 1.54
C VAL A 148 -4.25 -12.50 2.96
N CYS A 149 -4.99 -12.00 3.93
CA CYS A 149 -4.78 -12.28 5.35
C CYS A 149 -6.11 -12.53 6.05
N ARG A 150 -6.05 -12.96 7.31
CA ARG A 150 -7.23 -13.09 8.16
C ARG A 150 -7.23 -12.02 9.24
N ASP A 151 -8.39 -11.43 9.46
CA ASP A 151 -8.57 -10.50 10.57
C ASP A 151 -8.78 -11.27 11.89
N ASN A 152 -8.97 -10.53 12.99
CA ASN A 152 -9.20 -11.11 14.32
C ASN A 152 -10.53 -11.86 14.47
N LYS A 153 -11.46 -11.70 13.54
CA LYS A 153 -12.73 -12.43 13.45
C LYS A 153 -12.69 -13.61 12.49
N ASN A 154 -11.48 -13.99 12.06
CA ASN A 154 -11.20 -15.05 11.09
C ASN A 154 -11.81 -14.81 9.69
N ARG A 155 -12.14 -13.56 9.36
CA ARG A 155 -12.58 -13.20 8.00
C ARG A 155 -11.39 -13.06 7.08
N GLU A 156 -11.51 -13.57 5.86
CA GLU A 156 -10.51 -13.36 4.83
C GLU A 156 -10.59 -11.93 4.29
N VAL A 157 -9.43 -11.29 4.22
CA VAL A 157 -9.27 -9.93 3.67
C VAL A 157 -8.38 -10.04 2.45
N PHE A 158 -8.94 -9.70 1.29
CA PHE A 158 -8.25 -9.80 0.00
C PHE A 158 -7.66 -8.47 -0.41
N PHE A 159 -6.42 -8.51 -0.91
CA PHE A 159 -5.64 -7.33 -1.29
C PHE A 159 -5.34 -7.28 -2.80
N ASP A 160 -6.01 -8.10 -3.61
CA ASP A 160 -5.80 -8.18 -5.06
C ASP A 160 -6.11 -6.87 -5.81
N GLN A 161 -6.93 -6.00 -5.23
CA GLN A 161 -7.24 -4.68 -5.74
C GLN A 161 -6.58 -3.53 -4.95
N THR A 162 -5.64 -3.84 -4.08
CA THR A 162 -4.95 -2.89 -3.21
C THR A 162 -3.58 -2.55 -3.75
N LEU A 163 -3.26 -1.27 -3.82
CA LEU A 163 -1.92 -0.78 -4.13
C LEU A 163 -1.18 -0.51 -2.81
N PHE A 164 -0.07 -1.19 -2.59
CA PHE A 164 0.81 -0.96 -1.44
C PHE A 164 1.97 -0.05 -1.79
N VAL A 165 2.23 0.90 -0.92
CA VAL A 165 3.41 1.76 -0.97
C VAL A 165 4.06 1.78 0.40
N ALA A 166 5.35 1.54 0.46
CA ALA A 166 6.14 1.72 1.66
C ALA A 166 7.16 2.84 1.45
N THR A 167 7.40 3.64 2.46
CA THR A 167 8.46 4.64 2.46
C THR A 167 9.50 4.30 3.51
N THR A 168 10.75 4.64 3.26
CA THR A 168 11.86 4.47 4.20
C THR A 168 12.86 5.60 4.07
N ASN A 169 13.50 5.97 5.18
CA ASN A 169 14.56 6.96 5.22
C ASN A 169 15.96 6.31 5.14
N LEU A 170 16.02 4.99 5.00
CA LEU A 170 17.29 4.29 4.81
C LEU A 170 17.84 4.53 3.41
N GLY A 171 19.11 4.88 3.31
CA GLY A 171 19.79 5.17 2.05
C GLY A 171 19.84 6.65 1.67
N ALA A 172 20.91 7.06 1.00
CA ALA A 172 21.13 8.43 0.54
C ALA A 172 20.63 8.70 -0.89
N SER A 173 20.25 7.64 -1.62
CA SER A 173 19.71 7.69 -2.98
C SER A 173 18.32 7.07 -3.02
N ILE A 174 17.49 7.55 -3.93
CA ILE A 174 16.19 6.94 -4.18
C ILE A 174 16.44 5.64 -4.96
N GLU A 175 16.22 4.51 -4.32
CA GLU A 175 16.28 3.19 -4.95
C GLU A 175 14.86 2.64 -5.12
N TYR A 176 14.61 2.00 -6.24
CA TYR A 176 13.33 1.38 -6.53
C TYR A 176 13.50 -0.14 -6.52
N GLU A 177 12.95 -0.79 -5.51
CA GLU A 177 12.77 -2.23 -5.55
C GLU A 177 11.30 -2.55 -5.80
N THR A 178 11.02 -3.08 -6.98
CA THR A 178 9.75 -3.75 -7.26
C THR A 178 9.94 -5.21 -6.89
N HIS A 179 9.43 -5.63 -5.76
CA HIS A 179 9.36 -7.06 -5.46
C HIS A 179 8.22 -7.66 -6.28
N LEU A 180 8.62 -8.48 -7.24
CA LEU A 180 7.76 -9.36 -8.02
C LEU A 180 7.40 -10.61 -7.21
#